data_65c2c1372481ccb4b081b8affe8884b5
#
_entry.id   65c2c1372481ccb4b081b8affe8884b5
#
_cell.length_a   1.000
_cell.length_b   1.000
_cell.length_c   1.000
_cell.angle_alpha   90.00
_cell.angle_beta   90.00
_cell.angle_gamma   90.00
#
_symmetry.space_group_name_H-M   'P 1'
#
loop_
_entity.id
_entity.type
_entity.pdbx_description
1 polymer ?
#
loop_
_entity_poly.entity_id
_entity_poly.type
_entity_poly.pdbx_seq_one_letter_code
_entity_poly.pdbx_strand_id
1 'polypeptide(L)'
;LDDGISAPHFPKRILFPLCGKAVDMPYLAMAGHRVVGVDCVRLAVDTLVQETKGAVITRQNTIGQLQVIDIAVAAQKGAHMKFVLGDFFKLSSSVAGSFEAVFDRGSLVAIDPSLRKRYCAVLHSLLVPGSRILLVTVEHDPFGNGKLGP
;
A
#
# COMPACT_ATOMS: atom_id res chain seq x y z
N LEU A 1 13.46 -12.29 -22.11
CA LEU A 1 14.37 -11.53 -21.25
C LEU A 1 13.94 -11.82 -19.82
N ASP A 2 14.77 -12.58 -19.15
CA ASP A 2 14.61 -12.93 -17.74
C ASP A 2 15.06 -11.69 -16.97
N ASP A 3 14.11 -10.93 -16.39
CA ASP A 3 14.40 -9.63 -15.74
C ASP A 3 15.18 -9.78 -14.42
N GLY A 4 15.71 -10.96 -14.15
CA GLY A 4 16.68 -11.17 -13.07
C GLY A 4 16.18 -10.93 -11.64
N ILE A 5 14.88 -10.75 -11.45
CA ILE A 5 14.30 -10.60 -10.11
C ILE A 5 14.15 -12.00 -9.51
N SER A 6 15.18 -12.45 -8.80
CA SER A 6 15.05 -13.63 -7.98
C SER A 6 14.08 -13.37 -6.82
N ALA A 7 13.24 -14.36 -6.52
CA ALA A 7 12.36 -14.27 -5.35
C ALA A 7 13.19 -13.94 -4.09
N PRO A 8 12.74 -13.05 -3.22
CA PRO A 8 13.47 -12.70 -2.03
C PRO A 8 13.63 -13.94 -1.13
N HIS A 9 14.81 -14.10 -0.55
CA HIS A 9 15.13 -15.22 0.34
C HIS A 9 14.13 -15.35 1.50
N PHE A 10 13.53 -14.20 1.90
CA PHE A 10 12.44 -14.10 2.88
C PHE A 10 11.38 -13.11 2.38
N PRO A 11 10.23 -13.60 1.86
CA PRO A 11 9.11 -12.74 1.48
C PRO A 11 8.64 -11.88 2.64
N LYS A 12 8.48 -10.58 2.40
CA LYS A 12 7.99 -9.62 3.38
C LYS A 12 6.52 -9.30 3.15
N ARG A 13 5.77 -9.04 4.23
CA ARG A 13 4.47 -8.38 4.12
C ARG A 13 4.69 -6.88 4.11
N ILE A 14 4.27 -6.24 3.03
CA ILE A 14 4.51 -4.82 2.78
C ILE A 14 3.17 -4.09 2.71
N LEU A 15 3.02 -3.04 3.53
CA LEU A 15 1.87 -2.15 3.51
C LEU A 15 2.15 -0.92 2.63
N PHE A 16 1.19 -0.58 1.81
CA PHE A 16 1.13 0.66 1.03
C PHE A 16 -0.07 1.48 1.52
N PRO A 17 0.11 2.42 2.45
CA PRO A 17 -0.98 3.29 2.89
C PRO A 17 -1.32 4.31 1.81
N LEU A 18 -2.61 4.70 1.70
CA LEU A 18 -3.11 5.66 0.70
C LEU A 18 -2.48 5.44 -0.68
N CYS A 19 -2.52 4.18 -1.12
CA CYS A 19 -1.66 3.69 -2.19
C CYS A 19 -2.07 4.18 -3.59
N GLY A 20 -3.29 4.69 -3.75
CA GLY A 20 -3.81 4.96 -5.09
C GLY A 20 -3.65 3.74 -6.01
N LYS A 21 -3.14 3.97 -7.20
CA LYS A 21 -2.76 2.92 -8.17
C LYS A 21 -1.24 2.72 -8.24
N ALA A 22 -0.57 2.59 -7.11
CA ALA A 22 0.89 2.52 -7.04
C ALA A 22 1.42 1.33 -7.86
N VAL A 23 2.19 1.64 -8.91
CA VAL A 23 2.80 0.65 -9.81
C VAL A 23 3.84 -0.24 -9.11
N ASP A 24 4.33 0.22 -7.97
CA ASP A 24 5.27 -0.53 -7.12
C ASP A 24 4.61 -1.77 -6.50
N MET A 25 3.28 -1.77 -6.31
CA MET A 25 2.54 -2.88 -5.72
C MET A 25 2.65 -4.16 -6.56
N PRO A 26 2.24 -4.19 -7.85
CA PRO A 26 2.38 -5.37 -8.68
C PRO A 26 3.85 -5.77 -8.88
N TYR A 27 4.77 -4.81 -8.97
CA TYR A 27 6.20 -5.08 -9.08
C TYR A 27 6.71 -5.89 -7.88
N LEU A 28 6.42 -5.44 -6.65
CA LEU A 28 6.84 -6.16 -5.44
C LEU A 28 6.09 -7.48 -5.24
N ALA A 29 4.83 -7.57 -5.68
CA ALA A 29 4.09 -8.83 -5.67
C ALA A 29 4.73 -9.86 -6.62
N MET A 30 5.12 -9.44 -7.83
CA MET A 30 5.85 -10.29 -8.77
C MET A 30 7.24 -10.66 -8.28
N ALA A 31 7.90 -9.80 -7.49
CA ALA A 31 9.14 -10.13 -6.80
C ALA A 31 8.97 -11.11 -5.63
N GLY A 32 7.75 -11.58 -5.33
CA GLY A 32 7.46 -12.60 -4.33
C GLY A 32 7.10 -12.05 -2.94
N HIS A 33 6.91 -10.74 -2.80
CA HIS A 33 6.42 -10.15 -1.54
C HIS A 33 4.90 -10.27 -1.40
N ARG A 34 4.41 -10.21 -0.17
CA ARG A 34 2.97 -10.15 0.16
C ARG A 34 2.57 -8.68 0.30
N VAL A 35 1.96 -8.13 -0.73
CA VAL A 35 1.64 -6.70 -0.82
C VAL A 35 0.20 -6.43 -0.43
N VAL A 36 -0.01 -5.42 0.41
CA VAL A 36 -1.33 -4.92 0.79
C VAL A 36 -1.37 -3.42 0.58
N GLY A 37 -2.24 -2.95 -0.31
CA GLY A 37 -2.54 -1.54 -0.49
C GLY A 37 -3.81 -1.14 0.23
N VAL A 38 -3.89 0.10 0.67
CA VAL A 38 -5.09 0.69 1.29
C VAL A 38 -5.37 2.02 0.65
N ASP A 39 -6.59 2.22 0.15
CA ASP A 39 -7.07 3.50 -0.36
C ASP A 39 -8.59 3.60 -0.22
N CYS A 40 -9.14 4.81 -0.15
CA CYS A 40 -10.59 5.01 -0.07
C CYS A 40 -11.27 5.21 -1.44
N VAL A 41 -10.50 5.30 -2.53
CA VAL A 41 -11.00 5.58 -3.87
C VAL A 41 -11.16 4.30 -4.68
N ARG A 42 -12.39 3.93 -5.04
CA ARG A 42 -12.68 2.74 -5.85
C ARG A 42 -11.94 2.75 -7.19
N LEU A 43 -11.87 3.91 -7.84
CA LEU A 43 -11.18 4.06 -9.11
C LEU A 43 -9.69 3.67 -9.03
N ALA A 44 -9.07 3.81 -7.86
CA ALA A 44 -7.67 3.43 -7.66
C ALA A 44 -7.45 1.93 -7.89
N VAL A 45 -8.28 1.08 -7.29
CA VAL A 45 -8.15 -0.37 -7.48
C VAL A 45 -8.56 -0.80 -8.88
N ASP A 46 -9.61 -0.22 -9.44
CA ASP A 46 -10.07 -0.56 -10.80
C ASP A 46 -8.98 -0.22 -11.83
N THR A 47 -8.36 0.96 -11.69
CA THR A 47 -7.25 1.38 -12.57
C THR A 47 -5.99 0.52 -12.34
N LEU A 48 -5.66 0.21 -11.09
CA LEU A 48 -4.53 -0.67 -10.77
C LEU A 48 -4.68 -2.03 -11.47
N VAL A 49 -5.86 -2.63 -11.41
CA VAL A 49 -6.14 -3.91 -12.07
C VAL A 49 -6.09 -3.78 -13.59
N GLN A 50 -6.67 -2.72 -14.13
CA GLN A 50 -6.70 -2.48 -15.58
C GLN A 50 -5.28 -2.26 -16.16
N GLU A 51 -4.44 -1.50 -15.48
CA GLU A 51 -3.08 -1.15 -15.94
C GLU A 51 -2.06 -2.27 -15.65
N THR A 52 -2.35 -3.18 -14.73
CA THR A 52 -1.45 -4.31 -14.42
C THR A 52 -1.72 -5.49 -15.35
N LYS A 53 -0.77 -5.79 -16.22
CA LYS A 53 -0.91 -6.89 -17.18
C LYS A 53 -1.20 -8.23 -16.49
N GLY A 54 -2.32 -8.84 -16.83
CA GLY A 54 -2.74 -10.12 -16.28
C GLY A 54 -3.25 -10.07 -14.85
N ALA A 55 -3.53 -8.88 -14.30
CA ALA A 55 -4.20 -8.77 -13.00
C ALA A 55 -5.68 -9.09 -13.12
N VAL A 56 -6.18 -9.88 -12.18
CA VAL A 56 -7.61 -10.20 -12.06
C VAL A 56 -8.03 -10.21 -10.60
N ILE A 57 -9.22 -9.69 -10.32
CA ILE A 57 -9.82 -9.79 -8.99
C ILE A 57 -10.31 -11.22 -8.80
N THR A 58 -9.80 -11.90 -7.79
CA THR A 58 -10.15 -13.30 -7.50
C THR A 58 -11.17 -13.45 -6.38
N ARG A 59 -11.22 -12.47 -5.47
CA ARG A 59 -12.14 -12.48 -4.35
C ARG A 59 -12.41 -11.05 -3.86
N GLN A 60 -13.63 -10.82 -3.37
CA GLN A 60 -14.00 -9.61 -2.66
C GLN A 60 -14.87 -9.97 -1.46
N ASN A 61 -14.60 -9.36 -0.31
CA ASN A 61 -15.41 -9.51 0.89
C ASN A 61 -15.39 -8.21 1.70
N THR A 62 -16.42 -8.00 2.52
CA THR A 62 -16.52 -6.82 3.37
C THR A 62 -16.28 -7.21 4.83
N ILE A 63 -15.45 -6.47 5.52
CA ILE A 63 -15.16 -6.61 6.95
C ILE A 63 -15.42 -5.25 7.59
N GLY A 64 -16.52 -5.14 8.35
CA GLY A 64 -16.96 -3.85 8.87
C GLY A 64 -17.25 -2.85 7.75
N GLN A 65 -16.51 -1.74 7.71
CA GLN A 65 -16.63 -0.69 6.70
C GLN A 65 -15.54 -0.76 5.61
N LEU A 66 -14.75 -1.84 5.62
CA LEU A 66 -13.64 -2.03 4.68
C LEU A 66 -13.96 -3.17 3.72
N GLN A 67 -13.73 -2.94 2.43
CA GLN A 67 -13.80 -3.98 1.42
C GLN A 67 -12.41 -4.54 1.14
N VAL A 68 -12.23 -5.82 1.33
CA VAL A 68 -10.97 -6.53 1.07
C VAL A 68 -11.05 -7.21 -0.28
N ILE A 69 -10.11 -6.89 -1.16
CA ILE A 69 -10.07 -7.33 -2.56
C ILE A 69 -8.77 -8.09 -2.79
N ASP A 70 -8.87 -9.36 -3.13
CA ASP A 70 -7.72 -10.19 -3.50
C ASP A 70 -7.51 -10.11 -5.03
N ILE A 71 -6.28 -9.83 -5.44
CA ILE A 71 -5.90 -9.64 -6.85
C ILE A 71 -4.75 -10.60 -7.16
N ALA A 72 -4.97 -11.50 -8.12
CA ALA A 72 -3.91 -12.32 -8.69
C ALA A 72 -3.25 -11.61 -9.87
N VAL A 73 -1.95 -11.81 -10.07
CA VAL A 73 -1.19 -11.28 -11.20
C VAL A 73 -0.66 -12.45 -12.02
N ALA A 74 -1.31 -12.73 -13.14
CA ALA A 74 -1.01 -13.91 -13.97
C ALA A 74 0.39 -13.88 -14.62
N ALA A 75 1.03 -12.70 -14.69
CA ALA A 75 2.37 -12.54 -15.26
C ALA A 75 3.43 -13.37 -14.53
N GLN A 76 3.19 -13.71 -13.25
CA GLN A 76 4.06 -14.59 -12.48
C GLN A 76 3.21 -15.52 -11.59
N LYS A 77 3.46 -16.82 -11.68
CA LYS A 77 2.75 -17.84 -10.91
C LYS A 77 2.91 -17.58 -9.41
N GLY A 78 1.78 -17.44 -8.71
CA GLY A 78 1.74 -17.18 -7.26
C GLY A 78 1.85 -15.71 -6.86
N ALA A 79 2.08 -14.78 -7.80
CA ALA A 79 2.04 -13.36 -7.49
C ALA A 79 0.60 -12.92 -7.20
N HIS A 80 0.40 -12.35 -6.03
CA HIS A 80 -0.88 -11.81 -5.62
C HIS A 80 -0.69 -10.62 -4.69
N MET A 81 -1.65 -9.73 -4.73
CA MET A 81 -1.72 -8.58 -3.84
C MET A 81 -3.13 -8.44 -3.27
N LYS A 82 -3.24 -7.73 -2.19
CA LYS A 82 -4.51 -7.41 -1.55
C LYS A 82 -4.72 -5.91 -1.57
N PHE A 83 -5.93 -5.49 -1.87
CA PHE A 83 -6.34 -4.10 -1.77
C PHE A 83 -7.44 -3.97 -0.73
N VAL A 84 -7.27 -3.07 0.23
CA VAL A 84 -8.30 -2.73 1.23
C VAL A 84 -8.89 -1.39 0.84
N LEU A 85 -10.12 -1.41 0.36
CA LEU A 85 -10.86 -0.23 -0.04
C LEU A 85 -11.62 0.32 1.16
N GLY A 86 -11.29 1.54 1.58
CA GLY A 86 -11.94 2.25 2.67
C GLY A 86 -11.01 3.17 3.45
N ASP A 87 -11.50 3.65 4.58
CA ASP A 87 -10.78 4.60 5.43
C ASP A 87 -9.58 3.94 6.11
N PHE A 88 -8.38 4.44 5.82
CA PHE A 88 -7.13 3.98 6.43
C PHE A 88 -7.18 4.02 7.97
N PHE A 89 -7.84 5.00 8.56
CA PHE A 89 -7.97 5.13 10.01
C PHE A 89 -8.83 4.05 10.69
N LYS A 90 -9.50 3.20 9.90
CA LYS A 90 -10.26 2.04 10.36
C LYS A 90 -9.53 0.72 10.14
N LEU A 91 -8.31 0.79 9.58
CA LEU A 91 -7.50 -0.39 9.36
C LEU A 91 -7.03 -0.97 10.70
N SER A 92 -7.04 -2.29 10.79
CA SER A 92 -6.56 -3.04 11.95
C SER A 92 -5.86 -4.32 11.52
N SER A 93 -5.10 -4.91 12.42
CA SER A 93 -4.45 -6.19 12.18
C SER A 93 -5.43 -7.35 11.96
N SER A 94 -6.65 -7.25 12.49
CA SER A 94 -7.71 -8.24 12.22
C SER A 94 -8.21 -8.22 10.76
N VAL A 95 -8.09 -7.08 10.07
CA VAL A 95 -8.48 -6.94 8.66
C VAL A 95 -7.30 -7.22 7.73
N ALA A 96 -6.18 -6.56 7.98
CA ALA A 96 -5.04 -6.55 7.06
C ALA A 96 -3.86 -7.44 7.52
N GLY A 97 -3.89 -7.94 8.76
CA GLY A 97 -2.74 -8.61 9.38
C GLY A 97 -1.67 -7.62 9.83
N SER A 98 -0.50 -8.14 10.20
CA SER A 98 0.65 -7.33 10.59
C SER A 98 1.70 -7.28 9.48
N PHE A 99 2.57 -6.27 9.50
CA PHE A 99 3.51 -5.98 8.43
C PHE A 99 4.95 -5.88 8.92
N GLU A 100 5.88 -6.28 8.06
CA GLU A 100 7.31 -6.21 8.29
C GLU A 100 7.93 -5.01 7.57
N ALA A 101 7.18 -4.40 6.64
CA ALA A 101 7.61 -3.20 5.95
C ALA A 101 6.42 -2.30 5.56
N VAL A 102 6.69 -1.01 5.43
CA VAL A 102 5.79 -0.01 4.86
C VAL A 102 6.50 0.69 3.72
N PHE A 103 5.79 0.88 2.61
CA PHE A 103 6.22 1.75 1.52
C PHE A 103 5.27 2.97 1.50
N ASP A 104 5.71 4.05 2.11
CA ASP A 104 4.96 5.31 2.18
C ASP A 104 5.52 6.30 1.17
N ARG A 105 4.86 6.41 0.03
CA ARG A 105 5.18 7.40 -1.01
C ARG A 105 3.99 8.33 -1.20
N GLY A 106 4.06 9.47 -0.55
CA GLY A 106 3.04 10.52 -0.66
C GLY A 106 1.91 10.42 0.38
N SER A 107 1.81 9.34 1.16
CA SER A 107 0.72 9.17 2.14
C SER A 107 0.85 10.16 3.29
N LEU A 108 2.02 10.21 3.94
CA LEU A 108 2.26 11.15 5.03
C LEU A 108 2.13 12.61 4.58
N VAL A 109 2.49 12.91 3.33
CA VAL A 109 2.33 14.25 2.73
C VAL A 109 0.85 14.58 2.53
N ALA A 110 0.06 13.62 2.06
CA ALA A 110 -1.37 13.81 1.79
C ALA A 110 -2.23 13.91 3.06
N ILE A 111 -1.76 13.37 4.18
CA ILE A 111 -2.47 13.42 5.47
C ILE A 111 -2.41 14.84 6.05
N ASP A 112 -3.59 15.38 6.41
CA ASP A 112 -3.67 16.64 7.13
C ASP A 112 -2.74 16.63 8.36
N PRO A 113 -1.94 17.68 8.58
CA PRO A 113 -1.01 17.75 9.71
C PRO A 113 -1.62 17.41 11.06
N SER A 114 -2.87 17.80 11.31
CA SER A 114 -3.61 17.47 12.55
C SER A 114 -3.87 15.97 12.74
N LEU A 115 -3.91 15.20 11.65
CA LEU A 115 -4.17 13.76 11.65
C LEU A 115 -2.89 12.91 11.60
N ARG A 116 -1.72 13.48 11.38
CA ARG A 116 -0.46 12.74 11.22
C ARG A 116 -0.12 11.89 12.46
N LYS A 117 -0.39 12.42 13.66
CA LYS A 117 -0.20 11.64 14.90
C LYS A 117 -1.08 10.37 14.91
N ARG A 118 -2.33 10.49 14.49
CA ARG A 118 -3.25 9.35 14.37
C ARG A 118 -2.81 8.38 13.27
N TYR A 119 -2.33 8.90 12.13
CA TYR A 119 -1.75 8.10 11.06
C TYR A 119 -0.58 7.23 11.55
N CYS A 120 0.37 7.83 12.25
CA CYS A 120 1.49 7.10 12.86
C CYS A 120 1.03 6.05 13.87
N ALA A 121 0.00 6.35 14.68
CA ALA A 121 -0.55 5.38 15.64
C ALA A 121 -1.16 4.16 14.94
N VAL A 122 -1.89 4.35 13.84
CA VAL A 122 -2.42 3.24 13.03
C VAL A 122 -1.28 2.42 12.44
N LEU A 123 -0.28 3.05 11.81
CA LEU A 123 0.91 2.34 11.31
C LEU A 123 1.58 1.52 12.41
N HIS A 124 1.84 2.13 13.56
CA HIS A 124 2.49 1.45 14.68
C HIS A 124 1.72 0.20 15.13
N SER A 125 0.38 0.27 15.16
CA SER A 125 -0.47 -0.88 15.55
C SER A 125 -0.43 -2.05 14.57
N LEU A 126 0.03 -1.81 13.35
CA LEU A 126 0.09 -2.79 12.27
C LEU A 126 1.49 -3.39 12.08
N LEU A 127 2.52 -2.82 12.69
CA LEU A 127 3.90 -3.21 12.49
C LEU A 127 4.38 -4.21 13.54
N VAL A 128 5.13 -5.22 13.09
CA VAL A 128 5.85 -6.12 14.00
C VAL A 128 7.16 -5.49 14.45
N PRO A 129 7.73 -5.89 15.60
CA PRO A 129 9.05 -5.43 16.02
C PRO A 129 10.12 -5.65 14.95
N GLY A 130 10.96 -4.65 14.73
CA GLY A 130 12.01 -4.71 13.70
C GLY A 130 11.55 -4.37 12.28
N SER A 131 10.29 -3.98 12.09
CA SER A 131 9.76 -3.52 10.81
C SER A 131 10.51 -2.30 10.28
N ARG A 132 10.51 -2.14 8.95
CA ARG A 132 11.16 -1.02 8.26
C ARG A 132 10.13 -0.18 7.50
N ILE A 133 10.34 1.12 7.46
CA ILE A 133 9.53 2.06 6.68
C ILE A 133 10.42 2.72 5.64
N LEU A 134 10.06 2.57 4.37
CA LEU A 134 10.58 3.41 3.31
C LEU A 134 9.61 4.58 3.16
N LEU A 135 10.06 5.77 3.53
CA LEU A 135 9.29 7.00 3.46
C LEU A 135 9.86 7.90 2.37
N VAL A 136 9.04 8.23 1.38
CA VAL A 136 9.37 9.20 0.33
C VAL A 136 8.61 10.49 0.60
N THR A 137 9.35 11.56 0.86
CA THR A 137 8.82 12.90 1.13
C THR A 137 9.26 13.88 0.06
N VAL A 138 8.64 15.05 0.06
CA VAL A 138 9.00 16.17 -0.80
C VAL A 138 9.60 17.28 0.05
N GLU A 139 10.76 17.76 -0.35
CA GLU A 139 11.36 18.97 0.18
C GLU A 139 11.25 20.08 -0.88
N HIS A 140 10.82 21.25 -0.48
CA HIS A 140 10.71 22.41 -1.36
C HIS A 140 10.99 23.69 -0.57
N ASP A 141 11.43 24.72 -1.28
CA ASP A 141 11.59 26.05 -0.68
C ASP A 141 10.24 26.57 -0.18
N PRO A 142 10.23 27.39 0.90
CA PRO A 142 9.02 28.04 1.36
C PRO A 142 8.38 28.84 0.22
N PHE A 143 7.05 28.76 0.08
CA PHE A 143 6.35 29.63 -0.86
C PHE A 143 6.57 31.10 -0.49
N GLY A 144 6.73 31.97 -1.49
CA GLY A 144 7.08 33.38 -1.30
C GLY A 144 6.11 34.22 -0.44
N ASN A 145 4.95 33.67 -0.07
CA ASN A 145 3.98 34.23 0.84
C ASN A 145 4.09 33.71 2.28
N GLY A 146 5.15 32.97 2.61
CA GLY A 146 5.36 32.34 3.93
C GLY A 146 4.42 31.18 4.25
N LYS A 147 3.61 30.74 3.29
CA LYS A 147 2.78 29.54 3.46
C LYS A 147 3.62 28.31 3.06
N LEU A 148 3.62 27.32 3.94
CA LEU A 148 4.10 25.99 3.58
C LEU A 148 3.13 25.40 2.56
N GLY A 149 3.66 24.75 1.54
CA GLY A 149 2.83 23.98 0.61
C GLY A 149 2.08 22.84 1.27
N PRO A 150 1.24 22.16 0.50
CA PRO A 150 0.46 21.04 0.99
C PRO A 150 1.33 19.93 1.56
#